data_e2f56bd47927566c9b45de330c50ea57
#
_entry.id   e2f56bd47927566c9b45de330c50ea57
#
_cell.length_a   1.000
_cell.length_b   1.000
_cell.length_c   1.000
_cell.angle_alpha   90.00
_cell.angle_beta   90.00
_cell.angle_gamma   90.00
#
_symmetry.space_group_name_H-M   'P 1'
#
loop_
_entity.id
_entity.type
_entity.pdbx_description
1 polymer ?
#
loop_
_entity_poly.entity_id
_entity_poly.type
_entity_poly.pdbx_seq_one_letter_code
_entity_poly.pdbx_strand_id
1 'polypeptide(L)'
;MAKQKSMFICQNCGYESLKWLGKCPDCNSWNTMVEEIKDNNLKFTNINIEKKLDAVKKIGEIKSGEKERYNTKITELNRVLGGGLVKGSMILISGDPGIGKSTLLLQTANNISKEYGKVLYVSGEESEEQIKIRGDRLGIDADELYIVSETNLDIINIY
;
A
#
# COMPACT_ATOMS: atom_id res chain seq x y z
N MET A 1 -11.80 -21.08 13.00
CA MET A 1 -10.40 -20.72 12.72
C MET A 1 -9.87 -21.70 11.67
N ALA A 2 -9.76 -21.28 10.42
CA ALA A 2 -9.22 -22.11 9.34
C ALA A 2 -7.71 -22.21 9.50
N LYS A 3 -7.18 -23.42 9.61
CA LYS A 3 -5.76 -23.70 9.74
C LYS A 3 -5.10 -23.37 8.40
N GLN A 4 -4.29 -22.32 8.34
CA GLN A 4 -3.41 -22.02 7.20
C GLN A 4 -2.46 -23.21 7.01
N LYS A 5 -2.45 -23.79 5.81
CA LYS A 5 -1.49 -24.84 5.46
C LYS A 5 -0.30 -24.18 4.78
N SER A 6 0.83 -24.13 5.46
CA SER A 6 2.11 -23.77 4.83
C SER A 6 2.63 -24.95 3.98
N MET A 7 3.28 -24.63 2.89
CA MET A 7 3.94 -25.57 1.99
C MET A 7 5.35 -25.08 1.69
N PHE A 8 6.28 -26.00 1.51
CA PHE A 8 7.68 -25.70 1.19
C PHE A 8 7.92 -25.95 -0.30
N ILE A 9 8.42 -24.92 -1.01
CA ILE A 9 8.70 -24.98 -2.45
C ILE A 9 10.19 -24.83 -2.70
N CYS A 10 10.75 -25.70 -3.53
CA CYS A 10 12.13 -25.60 -3.94
C CYS A 10 12.32 -24.46 -4.95
N GLN A 11 13.13 -23.47 -4.64
CA GLN A 11 13.39 -22.32 -5.51
C GLN A 11 14.14 -22.68 -6.81
N ASN A 12 14.77 -23.88 -6.86
CA ASN A 12 15.56 -24.28 -8.01
C ASN A 12 14.75 -25.09 -9.05
N CYS A 13 13.79 -25.92 -8.61
CA CYS A 13 13.03 -26.81 -9.53
C CYS A 13 11.51 -26.75 -9.34
N GLY A 14 11.00 -26.01 -8.32
CA GLY A 14 9.56 -25.91 -8.06
C GLY A 14 8.96 -27.13 -7.33
N TYR A 15 9.76 -28.10 -6.87
CA TYR A 15 9.25 -29.24 -6.11
C TYR A 15 8.53 -28.77 -4.84
N GLU A 16 7.33 -29.30 -4.58
CA GLU A 16 6.47 -28.93 -3.44
C GLU A 16 6.49 -30.03 -2.36
N SER A 17 6.62 -29.64 -1.09
CA SER A 17 6.58 -30.52 0.08
C SER A 17 5.78 -29.92 1.22
N LEU A 18 5.09 -30.77 2.00
CA LEU A 18 4.39 -30.35 3.23
C LEU A 18 5.32 -30.16 4.43
N LYS A 19 6.59 -30.55 4.29
CA LYS A 19 7.61 -30.43 5.34
C LYS A 19 8.87 -29.82 4.74
N TRP A 20 9.57 -29.05 5.55
CA TRP A 20 10.89 -28.57 5.16
C TRP A 20 11.87 -29.74 5.00
N LEU A 21 12.56 -29.76 3.87
CA LEU A 21 13.58 -30.74 3.55
C LEU A 21 14.91 -30.01 3.35
N GLY A 22 15.94 -30.42 4.04
CA GLY A 22 17.28 -29.82 3.90
C GLY A 22 17.88 -30.02 2.51
N LYS A 23 17.45 -31.08 1.79
CA LYS A 23 17.85 -31.41 0.42
C LYS A 23 16.59 -31.66 -0.41
N CYS A 24 16.47 -31.02 -1.56
CA CYS A 24 15.37 -31.27 -2.48
C CYS A 24 15.49 -32.68 -3.09
N PRO A 25 14.45 -33.54 -3.03
CA PRO A 25 14.51 -34.90 -3.57
C PRO A 25 14.50 -34.94 -5.09
N ASP A 26 14.04 -33.88 -5.75
CA ASP A 26 13.94 -33.82 -7.20
C ASP A 26 15.26 -33.32 -7.85
N CYS A 27 15.70 -32.09 -7.50
CA CYS A 27 16.92 -31.52 -8.09
C CYS A 27 18.19 -31.75 -7.26
N ASN A 28 18.10 -32.39 -6.09
CA ASN A 28 19.20 -32.69 -5.16
C ASN A 28 19.94 -31.45 -4.61
N SER A 29 19.44 -30.26 -4.79
CA SER A 29 19.98 -28.99 -4.24
C SER A 29 19.76 -28.90 -2.73
N TRP A 30 20.74 -28.36 -2.00
CA TRP A 30 20.66 -28.15 -0.57
C TRP A 30 20.14 -26.75 -0.23
N ASN A 31 19.36 -26.63 0.87
CA ASN A 31 18.84 -25.36 1.40
C ASN A 31 18.05 -24.52 0.39
N THR A 32 17.33 -25.15 -0.51
CA THR A 32 16.52 -24.49 -1.54
C THR A 32 15.02 -24.49 -1.24
N MET A 33 14.58 -25.07 -0.11
CA MET A 33 13.19 -25.15 0.28
C MET A 33 12.79 -23.90 1.06
N VAL A 34 11.84 -23.12 0.53
CA VAL A 34 11.30 -21.92 1.15
C VAL A 34 9.83 -22.15 1.52
N GLU A 35 9.42 -21.68 2.70
CA GLU A 35 8.04 -21.77 3.14
C GLU A 35 7.19 -20.75 2.38
N GLU A 36 6.14 -21.21 1.71
CA GLU A 36 5.13 -20.38 1.08
C GLU A 36 3.74 -20.68 1.67
N ILE A 37 3.00 -19.65 2.00
CA ILE A 37 1.62 -19.76 2.47
C ILE A 37 0.73 -19.80 1.22
N LYS A 38 0.20 -20.97 0.88
CA LYS A 38 -0.85 -21.05 -0.16
C LYS A 38 -2.17 -20.57 0.43
N ASP A 39 -2.58 -19.38 0.03
CA ASP A 39 -3.95 -18.92 0.24
C ASP A 39 -4.90 -19.78 -0.61
N ASN A 40 -5.55 -20.75 0.02
CA ASN A 40 -6.52 -21.67 -0.63
C ASN A 40 -7.79 -20.97 -1.14
N ASN A 41 -7.85 -19.63 -1.14
CA ASN A 41 -8.99 -18.86 -1.65
C ASN A 41 -8.92 -18.51 -3.14
N LEU A 42 -7.85 -18.89 -3.85
CA LEU A 42 -7.90 -18.91 -5.31
C LEU A 42 -8.61 -20.19 -5.79
N LYS A 43 -9.92 -20.29 -5.51
CA LYS A 43 -10.79 -21.11 -6.35
C LYS A 43 -10.67 -20.50 -7.76
N PHE A 44 -9.95 -21.16 -8.64
CA PHE A 44 -10.15 -21.03 -10.07
C PHE A 44 -11.57 -21.49 -10.38
N THR A 45 -12.55 -20.65 -10.04
CA THR A 45 -13.87 -20.78 -10.64
C THR A 45 -13.64 -20.63 -12.14
N ASN A 46 -14.17 -21.57 -12.93
CA ASN A 46 -14.18 -21.53 -14.39
C ASN A 46 -14.42 -20.10 -14.83
N ILE A 47 -13.32 -19.41 -15.19
CA ILE A 47 -13.37 -18.03 -15.66
C ILE A 47 -13.98 -18.16 -17.05
N ASN A 48 -15.22 -17.76 -17.18
CA ASN A 48 -15.92 -17.74 -18.45
C ASN A 48 -15.13 -16.78 -19.37
N ILE A 49 -14.28 -17.35 -20.22
CA ILE A 49 -13.32 -16.65 -21.10
C ILE A 49 -14.06 -15.67 -22.00
N GLU A 50 -15.30 -15.99 -22.40
CA GLU A 50 -16.15 -15.10 -23.20
C GLU A 50 -16.46 -13.77 -22.49
N LYS A 51 -16.75 -13.78 -21.17
CA LYS A 51 -16.96 -12.54 -20.40
C LYS A 51 -15.70 -11.70 -20.17
N LYS A 52 -14.51 -12.25 -20.36
CA LYS A 52 -13.25 -11.51 -20.24
C LYS A 52 -12.83 -10.81 -21.52
N LEU A 53 -13.28 -11.29 -22.67
CA LEU A 53 -13.00 -10.63 -23.97
C LEU A 53 -13.73 -9.28 -24.08
N ASP A 54 -14.93 -9.15 -23.50
CA ASP A 54 -15.66 -7.88 -23.40
C ASP A 54 -15.02 -6.86 -22.45
N ALA A 55 -14.06 -7.28 -21.63
CA ALA A 55 -13.33 -6.38 -20.73
C ALA A 55 -12.20 -5.60 -21.42
N VAL A 56 -11.77 -6.03 -22.62
CA VAL A 56 -10.75 -5.35 -23.42
C VAL A 56 -11.42 -4.29 -24.27
N LYS A 57 -11.19 -3.01 -23.92
CA LYS A 57 -11.74 -1.86 -24.64
C LYS A 57 -10.62 -1.05 -25.28
N LYS A 58 -10.89 -0.50 -26.46
CA LYS A 58 -9.98 0.49 -27.04
C LYS A 58 -9.96 1.74 -26.17
N ILE A 59 -8.80 2.37 -26.02
CA ILE A 59 -8.64 3.56 -25.17
C ILE A 59 -9.63 4.68 -25.53
N GLY A 60 -9.96 4.86 -26.81
CA GLY A 60 -10.93 5.85 -27.28
C GLY A 60 -12.40 5.53 -26.92
N GLU A 61 -12.71 4.30 -26.55
CA GLU A 61 -14.05 3.86 -26.11
C GLU A 61 -14.25 4.00 -24.60
N ILE A 62 -13.14 4.26 -23.86
CA ILE A 62 -13.17 4.43 -22.41
C ILE A 62 -13.60 5.87 -22.10
N LYS A 63 -14.81 6.04 -21.59
CA LYS A 63 -15.25 7.34 -21.07
C LYS A 63 -14.48 7.64 -19.78
N SER A 64 -13.51 8.54 -19.84
CA SER A 64 -12.89 9.12 -18.67
C SER A 64 -13.83 10.17 -18.10
N GLY A 65 -14.53 9.86 -17.00
CA GLY A 65 -15.16 10.91 -16.20
C GLY A 65 -14.08 11.79 -15.55
N GLU A 66 -14.35 13.08 -15.35
CA GLU A 66 -13.50 13.93 -14.53
C GLU A 66 -13.41 13.30 -13.13
N LYS A 67 -12.24 12.79 -12.78
CA LYS A 67 -12.01 12.30 -11.42
C LYS A 67 -11.80 13.50 -10.51
N GLU A 68 -12.59 13.54 -9.45
CA GLU A 68 -12.44 14.50 -8.37
C GLU A 68 -11.00 14.45 -7.84
N ARG A 69 -10.38 15.62 -7.75
CA ARG A 69 -9.00 15.77 -7.27
C ARG A 69 -9.00 16.63 -6.01
N TYR A 70 -8.26 16.16 -5.03
CA TYR A 70 -8.02 16.89 -3.80
C TYR A 70 -6.83 17.82 -3.98
N ASN A 71 -7.03 19.11 -3.82
CA ASN A 71 -5.99 20.11 -3.91
C ASN A 71 -5.13 20.07 -2.64
N THR A 72 -3.84 19.79 -2.78
CA THR A 72 -2.92 19.70 -1.63
C THR A 72 -2.50 21.07 -1.06
N LYS A 73 -2.86 22.18 -1.72
CA LYS A 73 -2.39 23.55 -1.44
C LYS A 73 -0.86 23.71 -1.55
N ILE A 74 -0.17 22.72 -2.09
CA ILE A 74 1.27 22.75 -2.40
C ILE A 74 1.39 22.74 -3.92
N THR A 75 1.70 23.89 -4.50
CA THR A 75 1.69 24.11 -5.96
C THR A 75 2.52 23.08 -6.72
N GLU A 76 3.75 22.85 -6.28
CA GLU A 76 4.65 21.90 -6.95
C GLU A 76 4.17 20.46 -6.82
N LEU A 77 3.61 20.07 -5.66
CA LEU A 77 3.04 18.75 -5.50
C LEU A 77 1.82 18.57 -6.42
N ASN A 78 0.93 19.55 -6.47
CA ASN A 78 -0.21 19.50 -7.40
C ASN A 78 0.24 19.43 -8.86
N ARG A 79 1.30 20.16 -9.24
CA ARG A 79 1.86 20.12 -10.59
C ARG A 79 2.35 18.72 -10.95
N VAL A 80 3.10 18.07 -10.06
CA VAL A 80 3.61 16.70 -10.27
C VAL A 80 2.47 15.69 -10.32
N LEU A 81 1.42 15.87 -9.52
CA LEU A 81 0.25 15.00 -9.47
C LEU A 81 -0.79 15.29 -10.58
N GLY A 82 -0.50 16.22 -11.48
CA GLY A 82 -1.43 16.56 -12.57
C GLY A 82 -2.69 17.27 -12.09
N GLY A 83 -2.58 18.11 -11.05
CA GLY A 83 -3.66 18.95 -10.52
C GLY A 83 -4.18 18.57 -9.13
N GLY A 84 -3.56 17.60 -8.46
CA GLY A 84 -3.91 17.19 -7.10
C GLY A 84 -4.08 15.67 -6.93
N LEU A 85 -4.38 15.25 -5.72
CA LEU A 85 -4.59 13.84 -5.37
C LEU A 85 -5.88 13.30 -5.98
N VAL A 86 -5.82 12.21 -6.70
CA VAL A 86 -7.00 11.52 -7.24
C VAL A 86 -7.58 10.61 -6.17
N LYS A 87 -8.88 10.68 -5.94
CA LYS A 87 -9.58 9.80 -4.98
C LYS A 87 -9.32 8.33 -5.30
N GLY A 88 -8.91 7.55 -4.30
CA GLY A 88 -8.59 6.13 -4.43
C GLY A 88 -7.24 5.83 -5.09
N SER A 89 -6.40 6.84 -5.36
CA SER A 89 -5.03 6.60 -5.84
C SER A 89 -4.08 6.27 -4.69
N MET A 90 -3.04 5.51 -5.02
CA MET A 90 -1.88 5.28 -4.16
C MET A 90 -0.70 6.09 -4.72
N ILE A 91 0.00 6.82 -3.85
CA ILE A 91 1.15 7.65 -4.22
C ILE A 91 2.34 7.23 -3.37
N LEU A 92 3.45 6.88 -4.02
CA LEU A 92 4.71 6.59 -3.35
C LEU A 92 5.63 7.82 -3.44
N ILE A 93 6.10 8.30 -2.28
CA ILE A 93 7.11 9.35 -2.17
C ILE A 93 8.40 8.73 -1.66
N SER A 94 9.46 8.78 -2.45
CA SER A 94 10.77 8.25 -2.10
C SER A 94 11.85 9.33 -2.22
N GLY A 95 13.02 9.08 -1.64
CA GLY A 95 14.16 9.98 -1.63
C GLY A 95 15.06 9.75 -0.41
N ASP A 96 16.19 10.42 -0.37
CA ASP A 96 17.20 10.26 0.68
C ASP A 96 16.66 10.59 2.08
N PRO A 97 17.23 10.02 3.15
CA PRO A 97 16.93 10.41 4.52
C PRO A 97 17.14 11.92 4.72
N GLY A 98 16.24 12.57 5.46
CA GLY A 98 16.36 14.00 5.78
C GLY A 98 15.90 14.97 4.68
N ILE A 99 15.55 14.53 3.45
CA ILE A 99 15.15 15.42 2.35
C ILE A 99 13.79 16.12 2.57
N GLY A 100 13.03 15.73 3.60
CA GLY A 100 11.76 16.37 3.93
C GLY A 100 10.51 15.60 3.57
N LYS A 101 10.58 14.30 3.24
CA LYS A 101 9.40 13.47 2.89
C LYS A 101 8.30 13.54 3.94
N SER A 102 8.62 13.28 5.20
CA SER A 102 7.64 13.30 6.30
C SER A 102 7.09 14.70 6.57
N THR A 103 7.87 15.74 6.33
CA THR A 103 7.42 17.15 6.40
C THR A 103 6.39 17.43 5.32
N LEU A 104 6.69 17.05 4.08
CA LEU A 104 5.77 17.21 2.95
C LEU A 104 4.46 16.44 3.17
N LEU A 105 4.54 15.20 3.66
CA LEU A 105 3.38 14.38 3.97
C LEU A 105 2.52 14.99 5.06
N LEU A 106 3.13 15.49 6.15
CA LEU A 106 2.40 16.09 7.27
C LEU A 106 1.71 17.40 6.86
N GLN A 107 2.38 18.25 6.07
CA GLN A 107 1.78 19.46 5.51
C GLN A 107 0.63 19.15 4.55
N THR A 108 0.80 18.14 3.70
CA THR A 108 -0.25 17.67 2.79
C THR A 108 -1.46 17.16 3.58
N ALA A 109 -1.22 16.32 4.59
CA ALA A 109 -2.26 15.78 5.46
C ALA A 109 -3.06 16.91 6.16
N ASN A 110 -2.40 17.92 6.69
CA ASN A 110 -3.03 19.09 7.28
C ASN A 110 -3.92 19.84 6.28
N ASN A 111 -3.40 20.12 5.09
CA ASN A 111 -4.14 20.86 4.09
C ASN A 111 -5.38 20.08 3.59
N ILE A 112 -5.22 18.79 3.37
CA ILE A 112 -6.32 17.90 2.97
C ILE A 112 -7.36 17.81 4.09
N SER A 113 -6.93 17.65 5.34
CA SER A 113 -7.82 17.55 6.47
C SER A 113 -8.67 18.83 6.67
N LYS A 114 -8.08 20.00 6.51
CA LYS A 114 -8.80 21.27 6.60
C LYS A 114 -9.90 21.47 5.56
N GLU A 115 -9.68 20.92 4.36
CA GLU A 115 -10.57 21.20 3.22
C GLU A 115 -11.54 20.06 2.93
N TYR A 116 -11.12 18.81 3.14
CA TYR A 116 -11.86 17.63 2.69
C TYR A 116 -12.31 16.70 3.84
N GLY A 117 -11.87 16.93 5.07
CA GLY A 117 -12.29 16.17 6.25
C GLY A 117 -11.23 15.21 6.79
N LYS A 118 -11.66 14.13 7.40
CA LYS A 118 -10.81 13.24 8.19
C LYS A 118 -9.62 12.67 7.42
N VAL A 119 -8.43 12.82 8.01
CA VAL A 119 -7.17 12.27 7.51
C VAL A 119 -6.49 11.48 8.63
N LEU A 120 -6.06 10.27 8.36
CA LEU A 120 -5.24 9.48 9.25
C LEU A 120 -3.78 9.53 8.81
N TYR A 121 -2.90 10.01 9.67
CA TYR A 121 -1.45 9.99 9.49
C TYR A 121 -0.85 8.85 10.33
N VAL A 122 -0.31 7.84 9.65
CA VAL A 122 0.30 6.67 10.29
C VAL A 122 1.81 6.80 10.23
N SER A 123 2.49 6.62 11.37
CA SER A 123 3.94 6.59 11.47
C SER A 123 4.42 5.25 12.00
N GLY A 124 5.38 4.64 11.31
CA GLY A 124 6.08 3.44 11.79
C GLY A 124 7.45 3.73 12.43
N GLU A 125 7.91 5.00 12.41
CA GLU A 125 9.27 5.37 12.86
C GLU A 125 9.26 6.39 13.99
N GLU A 126 8.30 7.32 14.01
CA GLU A 126 8.24 8.43 14.95
C GLU A 126 7.07 8.27 15.91
N SER A 127 7.29 8.67 17.18
CA SER A 127 6.21 8.75 18.16
C SER A 127 5.25 9.92 17.88
N GLU A 128 4.05 9.84 18.43
CA GLU A 128 3.03 10.89 18.30
C GLU A 128 3.53 12.24 18.83
N GLU A 129 4.31 12.24 19.93
CA GLU A 129 4.90 13.46 20.48
C GLU A 129 5.93 14.09 19.54
N GLN A 130 6.77 13.29 18.87
CA GLN A 130 7.74 13.78 17.91
C GLN A 130 7.04 14.41 16.68
N ILE A 131 5.97 13.76 16.22
CA ILE A 131 5.15 14.30 15.14
C ILE A 131 4.46 15.59 15.58
N LYS A 132 3.94 15.65 16.81
CA LYS A 132 3.32 16.86 17.38
C LYS A 132 4.30 18.03 17.44
N ILE A 133 5.52 17.82 18.00
CA ILE A 133 6.56 18.86 18.06
C ILE A 133 6.92 19.38 16.66
N ARG A 134 7.02 18.49 15.69
CA ARG A 134 7.25 18.89 14.30
C ARG A 134 6.06 19.63 13.72
N GLY A 135 4.85 19.17 13.98
CA GLY A 135 3.61 19.81 13.58
C GLY A 135 3.51 21.23 14.08
N ASP A 136 3.82 21.48 15.34
CA ASP A 136 3.80 22.82 15.94
C ASP A 136 4.75 23.80 15.23
N ARG A 137 5.95 23.33 14.87
CA ARG A 137 6.92 24.11 14.10
C ARG A 137 6.45 24.43 12.68
N LEU A 138 5.60 23.59 12.11
CA LEU A 138 5.08 23.72 10.75
C LEU A 138 3.72 24.45 10.71
N GLY A 139 3.17 24.82 11.87
CA GLY A 139 1.83 25.43 11.97
C GLY A 139 0.71 24.47 11.60
N ILE A 140 0.85 23.18 11.94
CA ILE A 140 -0.20 22.18 11.74
C ILE A 140 -1.26 22.37 12.80
N ASP A 141 -2.50 22.63 12.39
CA ASP A 141 -3.62 23.03 13.26
C ASP A 141 -4.98 22.45 12.81
N ALA A 142 -4.98 21.42 11.96
CA ALA A 142 -6.20 20.81 11.47
C ALA A 142 -6.88 19.94 12.55
N ASP A 143 -8.16 20.19 12.82
CA ASP A 143 -8.95 19.47 13.84
C ASP A 143 -9.26 18.02 13.43
N GLU A 144 -9.33 17.73 12.13
CA GLU A 144 -9.68 16.41 11.58
C GLU A 144 -8.45 15.62 11.12
N LEU A 145 -7.24 15.99 11.59
CA LEU A 145 -6.00 15.23 11.36
C LEU A 145 -5.72 14.32 12.55
N TYR A 146 -5.86 13.02 12.35
CA TYR A 146 -5.61 11.98 13.33
C TYR A 146 -4.23 11.39 13.13
N ILE A 147 -3.52 11.10 14.23
CA ILE A 147 -2.15 10.56 14.21
C ILE A 147 -2.14 9.26 14.98
N VAL A 148 -1.47 8.24 14.43
CA VAL A 148 -1.20 6.98 15.12
C VAL A 148 0.22 6.51 14.83
N SER A 149 0.91 6.03 15.88
CA SER A 149 2.20 5.37 15.77
C SER A 149 2.00 3.86 15.83
N GLU A 150 2.01 3.20 14.68
CA GLU A 150 1.75 1.76 14.55
C GLU A 150 2.47 1.18 13.34
N THR A 151 2.99 -0.04 13.47
CA THR A 151 3.68 -0.78 12.40
C THR A 151 2.91 -2.00 11.92
N ASN A 152 1.92 -2.46 12.71
CA ASN A 152 1.12 -3.62 12.37
C ASN A 152 -0.04 -3.22 11.44
N LEU A 153 0.00 -3.70 10.20
CA LEU A 153 -1.00 -3.40 9.18
C LEU A 153 -2.41 -3.90 9.54
N ASP A 154 -2.52 -5.02 10.28
CA ASP A 154 -3.82 -5.55 10.70
C ASP A 154 -4.50 -4.61 11.71
N ILE A 155 -3.71 -3.95 12.56
CA ILE A 155 -4.19 -2.95 13.52
C ILE A 155 -4.54 -1.65 12.80
N ILE A 156 -3.69 -1.19 11.88
CA ILE A 156 -3.93 0.03 11.08
C ILE A 156 -5.25 -0.07 10.30
N ASN A 157 -5.59 -1.24 9.78
CA ASN A 157 -6.82 -1.47 9.02
C ASN A 157 -8.11 -1.43 9.85
N ILE A 158 -8.01 -1.35 11.18
CA ILE A 158 -9.17 -1.24 12.07
C ILE A 158 -9.59 0.23 12.27
N TYR A 159 -8.66 1.17 12.05
CA TYR A 159 -8.92 2.61 12.14
C TYR A 159 -9.57 3.17 10.87
#